data_cf47b1944f1aee135c4eb623e9a148e0
#
_entry.id   cf47b1944f1aee135c4eb623e9a148e0
#
_cell.length_a   1.000
_cell.length_b   1.000
_cell.length_c   1.000
_cell.angle_alpha   90.00
_cell.angle_beta   90.00
_cell.angle_gamma   90.00
#
_symmetry.space_group_name_H-M   'P 1'
#
loop_
_entity.id
_entity.type
_entity.pdbx_description
1 polymer ?
#
loop_
_entity_poly.entity_id
_entity_poly.type
_entity_poly.pdbx_seq_one_letter_code
_entity_poly.pdbx_strand_id
1 'polypeptide(L)'
;MIPVTKPGLPDLAKVQKYLDGIYERRWFTNNGPLVQLLTERLEEYLGIENLLLVANGTLALQIAYRALGVNGEAITTPFTFVATASSLSWEGIRPVFSDIESKS
;
A
#
# COMPACT_ATOMS: atom_id res chain seq x y z
N MET A 1 19.30 17.12 18.21
CA MET A 1 17.96 16.49 18.31
C MET A 1 17.89 15.37 17.27
N ILE A 2 17.58 14.14 17.67
CA ILE A 2 17.42 13.01 16.74
C ILE A 2 15.97 13.02 16.28
N PRO A 3 15.68 13.20 14.97
CA PRO A 3 14.30 13.19 14.48
C PRO A 3 13.73 11.78 14.53
N VAL A 4 12.44 11.68 14.79
CA VAL A 4 11.71 10.39 14.81
C VAL A 4 11.68 9.76 13.42
N THR A 5 11.60 10.60 12.38
CA THR A 5 11.66 10.19 10.98
C THR A 5 12.52 11.15 10.17
N LYS A 6 13.29 10.61 9.25
CA LYS A 6 14.04 11.39 8.26
C LYS A 6 13.80 10.75 6.89
N PRO A 7 12.83 11.26 6.11
CA PRO A 7 12.56 10.71 4.78
C PRO A 7 13.76 10.86 3.86
N GLY A 8 14.05 9.83 3.08
CA GLY A 8 15.00 9.91 1.97
C GLY A 8 14.40 10.78 0.86
N LEU A 9 15.21 11.64 0.26
CA LEU A 9 14.81 12.45 -0.88
C LEU A 9 15.43 11.87 -2.16
N PRO A 10 14.65 11.73 -3.23
CA PRO A 10 15.18 11.36 -4.52
C PRO A 10 16.01 12.50 -5.13
N ASP A 11 16.82 12.16 -6.14
CA ASP A 11 17.53 13.15 -6.94
C ASP A 11 16.52 14.06 -7.67
N LEU A 12 16.66 15.37 -7.48
CA LEU A 12 15.73 16.37 -8.02
C LEU A 12 15.70 16.34 -9.56
N ALA A 13 16.84 16.13 -10.21
CA ALA A 13 16.89 16.09 -11.68
C ALA A 13 16.12 14.88 -12.23
N LYS A 14 16.15 13.75 -11.53
CA LYS A 14 15.34 12.57 -11.90
C LYS A 14 13.86 12.83 -11.72
N VAL A 15 13.45 13.50 -10.63
CA VAL A 15 12.06 13.88 -10.39
C VAL A 15 11.59 14.85 -11.48
N GLN A 16 12.38 15.87 -11.80
CA GLN A 16 12.05 16.85 -12.81
C GLN A 16 11.76 16.20 -14.18
N LYS A 17 12.60 15.25 -14.59
CA LYS A 17 12.38 14.51 -15.85
C LYS A 17 11.01 13.81 -15.91
N TYR A 18 10.54 13.23 -14.81
CA TYR A 18 9.22 12.61 -14.76
C TYR A 18 8.10 13.65 -14.80
N LEU A 19 8.28 14.80 -14.13
CA LEU A 19 7.33 15.90 -14.16
C LEU A 19 7.18 16.47 -15.57
N ASP A 20 8.29 16.76 -16.26
CA ASP A 20 8.29 17.25 -17.64
C ASP A 20 7.50 16.32 -18.56
N GLY A 21 7.72 15.01 -18.45
CA GLY A 21 6.96 14.03 -19.20
C GLY A 21 5.46 13.99 -18.87
N ILE A 22 5.04 14.28 -17.64
CA ILE A 22 3.62 14.44 -17.28
C ILE A 22 3.02 15.65 -18.02
N TYR A 23 3.71 16.80 -17.98
CA TYR A 23 3.24 18.02 -18.62
C TYR A 23 3.15 17.89 -20.14
N GLU A 24 4.12 17.25 -20.77
CA GLU A 24 4.11 16.97 -22.20
C GLU A 24 2.92 16.11 -22.62
N ARG A 25 2.67 15.02 -21.89
CA ARG A 25 1.58 14.07 -22.21
C ARG A 25 0.21 14.57 -21.79
N ARG A 26 0.12 15.50 -20.83
CA ARG A 26 -1.12 16.00 -20.21
C ARG A 26 -2.01 14.90 -19.63
N TRP A 27 -1.40 13.81 -19.19
CA TRP A 27 -2.10 12.67 -18.62
C TRP A 27 -1.82 12.59 -17.12
N PHE A 28 -2.81 13.01 -16.30
CA PHE A 28 -2.70 13.16 -14.85
C PHE A 28 -3.50 12.12 -14.05
N THR A 29 -4.30 11.28 -14.71
CA THR A 29 -5.28 10.41 -14.04
C THR A 29 -5.23 8.97 -14.55
N ASN A 30 -5.78 8.06 -13.74
CA ASN A 30 -6.18 6.69 -14.10
C ASN A 30 -5.15 5.89 -14.91
N ASN A 31 -4.31 5.14 -14.20
CA ASN A 31 -3.36 4.22 -14.81
C ASN A 31 -2.46 4.86 -15.88
N GLY A 32 -1.98 6.07 -15.59
CA GLY A 32 -1.08 6.80 -16.46
C GLY A 32 0.29 6.13 -16.65
N PRO A 33 1.12 6.61 -17.60
CA PRO A 33 2.39 5.98 -17.94
C PRO A 33 3.36 5.78 -16.79
N LEU A 34 3.34 6.67 -15.77
CA LEU A 34 4.21 6.50 -14.60
C LEU A 34 3.74 5.39 -13.67
N VAL A 35 2.43 5.17 -13.54
CA VAL A 35 1.88 4.04 -12.78
C VAL A 35 2.25 2.74 -13.48
N GLN A 36 2.09 2.65 -14.79
CA GLN A 36 2.46 1.48 -15.57
C GLN A 36 3.96 1.18 -15.43
N LEU A 37 4.82 2.17 -15.63
CA LEU A 37 6.26 2.02 -15.46
C LEU A 37 6.66 1.59 -14.04
N LEU A 38 5.98 2.11 -13.01
CA LEU A 38 6.24 1.72 -11.63
C LEU A 38 5.79 0.27 -11.38
N THR A 39 4.63 -0.12 -11.91
CA THR A 39 4.14 -1.50 -11.82
C THR A 39 5.14 -2.47 -12.44
N GLU A 40 5.55 -2.26 -13.68
CA GLU A 40 6.53 -3.10 -14.38
C GLU A 40 7.84 -3.25 -13.59
N ARG A 41 8.38 -2.14 -13.08
CA ARG A 41 9.63 -2.17 -12.30
C ARG A 41 9.50 -2.88 -10.96
N LEU A 42 8.35 -2.75 -10.31
CA LEU A 42 8.11 -3.45 -9.05
C LEU A 42 7.86 -4.93 -9.27
N GLU A 43 7.15 -5.32 -10.33
CA GLU A 43 6.99 -6.72 -10.72
C GLU A 43 8.35 -7.38 -11.00
N GLU A 44 9.20 -6.72 -11.78
CA GLU A 44 10.57 -7.18 -12.03
C GLU A 44 11.39 -7.29 -10.74
N TYR A 45 11.37 -6.25 -9.90
CA TYR A 45 12.13 -6.21 -8.65
C TYR A 45 11.69 -7.27 -7.63
N LEU A 46 10.39 -7.52 -7.54
CA LEU A 46 9.81 -8.48 -6.60
C LEU A 46 9.72 -9.90 -7.16
N GLY A 47 9.90 -10.07 -8.47
CA GLY A 47 9.77 -11.37 -9.14
C GLY A 47 8.32 -11.89 -9.13
N ILE A 48 7.34 -10.98 -9.23
CA ILE A 48 5.90 -11.31 -9.21
C ILE A 48 5.22 -10.79 -10.48
N GLU A 49 4.01 -11.26 -10.73
CA GLU A 49 3.15 -10.81 -11.82
C GLU A 49 1.82 -10.28 -11.27
N ASN A 50 1.15 -9.45 -12.06
CA ASN A 50 -0.19 -8.91 -11.73
C ASN A 50 -0.21 -8.03 -10.47
N LEU A 51 0.78 -7.17 -10.30
CA LEU A 51 0.85 -6.21 -9.21
C LEU A 51 -0.22 -5.11 -9.38
N LEU A 52 -1.03 -4.91 -8.36
CA LEU A 52 -1.98 -3.80 -8.29
C LEU A 52 -1.45 -2.70 -7.38
N LEU A 53 -1.17 -1.52 -7.94
CA LEU A 53 -0.86 -0.32 -7.17
C LEU A 53 -2.13 0.34 -6.66
N VAL A 54 -2.16 0.66 -5.38
CA VAL A 54 -3.29 1.32 -4.72
C VAL A 54 -2.80 2.55 -3.94
N ALA A 55 -3.71 3.45 -3.59
CA ALA A 55 -3.38 4.73 -2.98
C ALA A 55 -2.75 4.61 -1.58
N ASN A 56 -3.07 3.55 -0.84
CA ASN A 56 -2.56 3.31 0.52
C ASN A 56 -2.77 1.85 0.96
N GLY A 57 -2.11 1.47 2.06
CA GLY A 57 -2.19 0.12 2.61
C GLY A 57 -3.57 -0.28 3.14
N THR A 58 -4.39 0.68 3.59
CA THR A 58 -5.76 0.40 4.04
C THR A 58 -6.61 -0.12 2.89
N LEU A 59 -6.56 0.54 1.73
CA LEU A 59 -7.24 0.05 0.52
C LEU A 59 -6.68 -1.29 0.04
N ALA A 60 -5.36 -1.50 0.15
CA ALA A 60 -4.75 -2.78 -0.19
C ALA A 60 -5.35 -3.92 0.65
N LEU A 61 -5.50 -3.73 1.96
CA LEU A 61 -6.13 -4.70 2.86
C LEU A 61 -7.59 -4.97 2.47
N GLN A 62 -8.39 -3.93 2.26
CA GLN A 62 -9.81 -4.07 1.89
C GLN A 62 -9.96 -4.84 0.57
N ILE A 63 -9.17 -4.51 -0.45
CA ILE A 63 -9.19 -5.21 -1.75
C ILE A 63 -8.78 -6.67 -1.56
N ALA A 64 -7.74 -6.94 -0.76
CA ALA A 64 -7.28 -8.30 -0.49
C ALA A 64 -8.36 -9.14 0.23
N TYR A 65 -9.04 -8.59 1.24
CA TYR A 65 -10.12 -9.31 1.92
C TYR A 65 -11.26 -9.65 0.97
N ARG A 66 -11.63 -8.73 0.10
CA ARG A 66 -12.66 -8.96 -0.93
C ARG A 66 -12.23 -10.01 -1.94
N ALA A 67 -11.03 -9.91 -2.46
CA ALA A 67 -10.50 -10.84 -3.45
C ALA A 67 -10.38 -12.27 -2.91
N LEU A 68 -10.05 -12.42 -1.63
CA LEU A 68 -9.95 -13.71 -0.95
C LEU A 68 -11.26 -14.23 -0.39
N GLY A 69 -12.35 -13.45 -0.48
CA GLY A 69 -13.67 -13.84 0.06
C GLY A 69 -13.68 -13.97 1.58
N VAL A 70 -12.82 -13.20 2.29
CA VAL A 70 -12.75 -13.25 3.76
C VAL A 70 -14.06 -12.78 4.36
N ASN A 71 -14.62 -13.57 5.29
CA ASN A 71 -15.88 -13.28 5.97
C ASN A 71 -15.84 -13.79 7.41
N GLY A 72 -16.86 -13.42 8.21
CA GLY A 72 -17.01 -13.87 9.59
C GLY A 72 -16.04 -13.15 10.54
N GLU A 73 -15.05 -13.84 11.08
CA GLU A 73 -14.12 -13.32 12.08
C GLU A 73 -12.68 -13.44 11.61
N ALA A 74 -11.84 -12.44 11.96
CA ALA A 74 -10.41 -12.47 11.71
C ALA A 74 -9.63 -12.17 12.99
N ILE A 75 -8.68 -13.03 13.33
CA ILE A 75 -7.82 -12.84 14.50
C ILE A 75 -6.70 -11.86 14.14
N THR A 76 -6.50 -10.87 15.01
CA THR A 76 -5.41 -9.90 14.90
C THR A 76 -4.88 -9.48 16.27
N THR A 77 -3.74 -8.80 16.29
CA THR A 77 -3.20 -8.24 17.53
C THR A 77 -3.78 -6.85 17.83
N PRO A 78 -4.01 -6.47 19.11
CA PRO A 78 -4.35 -5.09 19.46
C PRO A 78 -3.16 -4.13 19.29
N PHE A 79 -1.93 -4.63 19.30
CA PHE A 79 -0.71 -3.84 19.07
C PHE A 79 -0.38 -3.72 17.60
N THR A 80 -1.16 -2.91 16.90
CA THR A 80 -1.01 -2.66 15.46
C THR A 80 -1.54 -1.27 15.08
N PHE A 81 -1.25 -0.83 13.88
CA PHE A 81 -1.86 0.39 13.36
C PHE A 81 -3.37 0.19 13.17
N VAL A 82 -4.15 1.21 13.49
CA VAL A 82 -5.62 1.15 13.50
C VAL A 82 -6.23 0.62 12.20
N ALA A 83 -5.59 0.84 11.05
CA ALA A 83 -6.07 0.35 9.76
C ALA A 83 -6.20 -1.18 9.69
N THR A 84 -5.43 -1.93 10.46
CA THR A 84 -5.53 -3.40 10.50
C THR A 84 -6.90 -3.86 10.98
N ALA A 85 -7.41 -3.28 12.06
CA ALA A 85 -8.73 -3.64 12.59
C ALA A 85 -9.86 -2.89 11.86
N SER A 86 -9.67 -1.61 11.53
CA SER A 86 -10.72 -0.81 10.87
C SER A 86 -11.02 -1.28 9.46
N SER A 87 -10.02 -1.72 8.68
CA SER A 87 -10.26 -2.28 7.34
C SER A 87 -11.10 -3.55 7.38
N LEU A 88 -10.90 -4.42 8.38
CA LEU A 88 -11.75 -5.60 8.61
C LEU A 88 -13.20 -5.18 8.87
N SER A 89 -13.40 -4.23 9.81
CA SER A 89 -14.74 -3.73 10.16
C SER A 89 -15.46 -3.09 8.97
N TRP A 90 -14.74 -2.36 8.12
CA TRP A 90 -15.29 -1.76 6.90
C TRP A 90 -15.80 -2.81 5.91
N GLU A 91 -15.15 -3.95 5.85
CA GLU A 91 -15.54 -5.08 4.99
C GLU A 91 -16.57 -6.01 5.66
N GLY A 92 -17.08 -5.65 6.85
CA GLY A 92 -18.05 -6.45 7.59
C GLY A 92 -17.45 -7.68 8.27
N ILE A 93 -16.13 -7.75 8.38
CA ILE A 93 -15.40 -8.81 9.05
C ILE A 93 -15.17 -8.41 10.50
N ARG A 94 -15.51 -9.26 11.45
CA ARG A 94 -15.34 -9.00 12.89
C ARG A 94 -13.88 -9.20 13.30
N PRO A 95 -13.15 -8.17 13.75
CA PRO A 95 -11.81 -8.36 14.32
C PRO A 95 -11.93 -9.00 15.71
N VAL A 96 -11.17 -10.06 15.94
CA VAL A 96 -11.00 -10.73 17.23
C VAL A 96 -9.57 -10.51 17.68
N PHE A 97 -9.39 -9.82 18.80
CA PHE A 97 -8.06 -9.50 19.29
C PHE A 97 -7.49 -10.64 20.10
N SER A 98 -6.27 -11.03 19.78
CA SER A 98 -5.45 -11.96 20.54
C SER A 98 -4.16 -11.26 20.97
N ASP A 99 -3.72 -11.54 22.18
CA ASP A 99 -2.47 -10.98 22.67
C ASP A 99 -1.27 -11.62 21.97
N ILE A 100 -0.16 -10.90 21.99
CA ILE A 100 1.12 -11.39 21.47
C ILE A 100 1.82 -12.24 22.52
N GLU A 101 2.69 -13.15 22.10
CA GLU A 101 3.45 -13.99 23.00
C GLU A 101 4.46 -13.17 23.83
N SER A 102 4.49 -13.34 25.13
CA SER A 102 5.31 -12.54 26.04
C SER A 102 6.83 -12.80 25.94
N LYS A 103 7.25 -13.77 25.13
CA LYS A 103 8.65 -14.23 24.99
C LYS A 103 9.26 -14.03 23.61
N SER A 104 8.59 -13.35 22.69
CA SER A 104 9.12 -13.05 21.36
C SER A 104 9.74 -11.67 21.28
#